data_1fd3bd87e9bdd73b8dab8b1b68f153f8
#
_entry.id   1fd3bd87e9bdd73b8dab8b1b68f153f8
#
_cell.length_a   1.000
_cell.length_b   1.000
_cell.length_c   1.000
_cell.angle_alpha   90.00
_cell.angle_beta   90.00
_cell.angle_gamma   90.00
#
_symmetry.space_group_name_H-M   'P 1'
#
loop_
_entity.id
_entity.type
_entity.pdbx_description
1 polymer ?
#
loop_
_entity_poly.entity_id
_entity_poly.type
_entity_poly.pdbx_seq_one_letter_code
_entity_poly.pdbx_strand_id
1 'polypeptide(L)'
;MKILNLYSGIGGNRKLWSNEHDITAIEYKEDIAKVYKSFYPQDRVIVADAHDYLLKHFEEYDFIWSSPPCPTHSKIRQMVGLKKGAEPVYPDMTLYQEIIFLKHHFKGKWLVENVVPYYQPLIEATKLSRHLFWSNFELQPQDFPEVKIRWSNKISDLENYHKIYIANTKLKDKRQILRNCVYPPLGKYILEQSLSWFYLFILCN
;
A
#
# COMPACT_ATOMS: atom_id res chain seq x y z
N MET A 1 5.25 6.62 -17.17
CA MET A 1 5.18 5.22 -16.70
C MET A 1 3.74 4.91 -16.32
N LYS A 2 3.23 3.74 -16.73
CA LYS A 2 1.90 3.25 -16.33
C LYS A 2 1.99 2.54 -14.99
N ILE A 3 1.27 3.03 -13.99
CA ILE A 3 1.29 2.50 -12.62
C ILE A 3 -0.06 1.91 -12.26
N LEU A 4 -0.06 0.69 -11.74
CA LEU A 4 -1.22 0.07 -11.09
C LEU A 4 -1.06 0.20 -9.57
N ASN A 5 -2.00 0.90 -8.93
CA ASN A 5 -2.06 1.06 -7.47
C ASN A 5 -3.25 0.28 -6.92
N LEU A 6 -3.00 -0.93 -6.44
CA LEU A 6 -4.00 -1.86 -5.91
C LEU A 6 -4.26 -1.60 -4.44
N TYR A 7 -5.52 -1.79 -4.01
CA TYR A 7 -5.98 -1.49 -2.65
C TYR A 7 -5.65 -0.05 -2.24
N SER A 8 -5.89 0.87 -3.17
CA SER A 8 -5.33 2.23 -3.14
C SER A 8 -5.78 3.07 -1.93
N GLY A 9 -6.87 2.68 -1.26
CA GLY A 9 -7.42 3.45 -0.16
C GLY A 9 -7.70 4.89 -0.57
N ILE A 10 -7.25 5.85 0.23
CA ILE A 10 -7.32 7.28 -0.09
C ILE A 10 -6.01 7.82 -0.71
N GLY A 11 -5.11 6.94 -1.15
CA GLY A 11 -3.90 7.30 -1.86
C GLY A 11 -2.75 7.84 -0.99
N GLY A 12 -2.53 7.27 0.19
CA GLY A 12 -1.40 7.67 1.04
C GLY A 12 -0.05 7.51 0.35
N ASN A 13 0.21 6.36 -0.26
CA ASN A 13 1.41 6.09 -1.05
C ASN A 13 1.54 7.01 -2.29
N ARG A 14 0.39 7.32 -2.94
CA ARG A 14 0.29 8.12 -4.16
C ARG A 14 0.62 9.61 -3.95
N LYS A 15 0.41 10.12 -2.76
CA LYS A 15 0.35 11.58 -2.48
C LYS A 15 1.53 12.40 -3.03
N LEU A 16 2.73 11.86 -2.99
CA LEU A 16 3.94 12.56 -3.43
C LEU A 16 4.53 12.01 -4.73
N TRP A 17 3.81 11.15 -5.47
CA TRP A 17 4.22 10.72 -6.79
C TRP A 17 3.98 11.82 -7.81
N SER A 18 4.83 11.89 -8.86
CA SER A 18 4.64 12.84 -9.96
C SER A 18 3.30 12.61 -10.68
N ASN A 19 2.72 13.71 -11.14
CA ASN A 19 1.51 13.67 -11.98
C ASN A 19 1.81 13.32 -13.45
N GLU A 20 3.07 13.14 -13.81
CA GLU A 20 3.50 12.67 -15.14
C GLU A 20 3.28 11.16 -15.33
N HIS A 21 2.98 10.43 -14.28
CA HIS A 21 2.65 9.02 -14.35
C HIS A 21 1.18 8.81 -14.72
N ASP A 22 0.92 7.82 -15.56
CA ASP A 22 -0.42 7.33 -15.86
C ASP A 22 -0.82 6.30 -14.79
N ILE A 23 -1.67 6.72 -13.84
CA ILE A 23 -1.99 5.93 -12.65
C ILE A 23 -3.41 5.40 -12.72
N THR A 24 -3.54 4.08 -12.60
CA THR A 24 -4.80 3.39 -12.36
C THR A 24 -4.85 2.92 -10.91
N ALA A 25 -5.84 3.41 -10.16
CA ALA A 25 -6.06 3.07 -8.76
C ALA A 25 -7.29 2.15 -8.63
N ILE A 26 -7.13 1.03 -7.93
CA ILE A 26 -8.20 0.08 -7.67
C ILE A 26 -8.54 0.14 -6.18
N GLU A 27 -9.80 0.40 -5.89
CA GLU A 27 -10.35 0.42 -4.53
C GLU A 27 -11.72 -0.26 -4.52
N TYR A 28 -11.93 -1.17 -3.57
CA TYR A 28 -13.18 -1.92 -3.48
C TYR A 28 -14.37 -1.08 -2.98
N LYS A 29 -14.11 -0.12 -2.08
CA LYS A 29 -15.15 0.71 -1.46
C LYS A 29 -15.37 1.99 -2.25
N GLU A 30 -16.57 2.13 -2.80
CA GLU A 30 -16.95 3.27 -3.64
C GLU A 30 -16.80 4.63 -2.94
N ASP A 31 -17.11 4.72 -1.64
CA ASP A 31 -16.98 5.96 -0.86
C ASP A 31 -15.51 6.36 -0.68
N ILE A 32 -14.61 5.40 -0.50
CA ILE A 32 -13.17 5.62 -0.42
C ILE A 32 -12.62 5.99 -1.81
N ALA A 33 -13.02 5.31 -2.86
CA ALA A 33 -12.64 5.59 -4.24
C ALA A 33 -13.04 7.02 -4.66
N LYS A 34 -14.22 7.50 -4.26
CA LYS A 34 -14.66 8.91 -4.48
C LYS A 34 -13.74 9.91 -3.79
N VAL A 35 -13.29 9.62 -2.56
CA VAL A 35 -12.35 10.49 -1.85
C VAL A 35 -10.97 10.46 -2.52
N TYR A 36 -10.48 9.28 -2.91
CA TYR A 36 -9.25 9.17 -3.70
C TYR A 36 -9.34 10.05 -4.96
N LYS A 37 -10.40 9.90 -5.75
CA LYS A 37 -10.61 10.68 -6.99
C LYS A 37 -10.66 12.18 -6.75
N SER A 38 -11.17 12.63 -5.61
CA SER A 38 -11.19 14.05 -5.26
C SER A 38 -9.79 14.61 -4.96
N PHE A 39 -8.87 13.77 -4.46
CA PHE A 39 -7.48 14.16 -4.22
C PHE A 39 -6.61 14.08 -5.48
N TYR A 40 -6.90 13.12 -6.35
CA TYR A 40 -6.13 12.81 -7.57
C TYR A 40 -7.06 12.75 -8.78
N PRO A 41 -7.58 13.91 -9.24
CA PRO A 41 -8.58 13.94 -10.32
C PRO A 41 -8.05 13.46 -11.67
N GLN A 42 -6.74 13.45 -11.89
CA GLN A 42 -6.10 12.96 -13.10
C GLN A 42 -5.98 11.42 -13.13
N ASP A 43 -5.95 10.74 -11.97
CA ASP A 43 -5.79 9.30 -11.91
C ASP A 43 -7.07 8.59 -12.39
N ARG A 44 -6.91 7.45 -13.06
CA ARG A 44 -8.02 6.55 -13.37
C ARG A 44 -8.38 5.75 -12.12
N VAL A 45 -9.57 5.93 -11.57
CA VAL A 45 -10.05 5.20 -10.39
C VAL A 45 -11.13 4.21 -10.78
N ILE A 46 -10.94 2.95 -10.39
CA ILE A 46 -11.85 1.85 -10.70
C ILE A 46 -12.31 1.21 -9.38
N VAL A 47 -13.62 1.08 -9.21
CA VAL A 47 -14.21 0.36 -8.09
C VAL A 47 -14.30 -1.12 -8.49
N ALA A 48 -13.40 -1.93 -7.93
CA ALA A 48 -13.30 -3.36 -8.24
C ALA A 48 -12.57 -4.12 -7.13
N ASP A 49 -12.64 -5.45 -7.18
CA ASP A 49 -11.74 -6.30 -6.41
C ASP A 49 -10.33 -6.19 -7.01
N ALA A 50 -9.36 -5.85 -6.16
CA ALA A 50 -8.00 -5.58 -6.59
C ALA A 50 -7.24 -6.87 -6.97
N HIS A 51 -7.52 -7.98 -6.29
CA HIS A 51 -6.91 -9.27 -6.60
C HIS A 51 -7.36 -9.79 -7.97
N ASP A 52 -8.67 -9.73 -8.22
CA ASP A 52 -9.25 -10.10 -9.51
C ASP A 52 -8.78 -9.18 -10.64
N TYR A 53 -8.62 -7.88 -10.36
CA TYR A 53 -8.14 -6.91 -11.33
C TYR A 53 -6.68 -7.16 -11.69
N LEU A 54 -5.84 -7.42 -10.71
CA LEU A 54 -4.43 -7.77 -10.91
C LEU A 54 -4.29 -8.93 -11.89
N LEU A 55 -5.00 -10.03 -11.64
CA LEU A 55 -4.92 -11.26 -12.46
C LEU A 55 -5.25 -11.01 -13.94
N LYS A 56 -6.15 -10.07 -14.23
CA LYS A 56 -6.64 -9.80 -15.59
C LYS A 56 -5.86 -8.74 -16.36
N HIS A 57 -5.15 -7.84 -15.66
CA HIS A 57 -4.64 -6.60 -16.24
C HIS A 57 -3.15 -6.33 -15.94
N PHE A 58 -2.45 -7.22 -15.25
CA PHE A 58 -1.08 -6.96 -14.78
C PHE A 58 -0.10 -6.61 -15.91
N GLU A 59 -0.28 -7.17 -17.11
CA GLU A 59 0.61 -6.93 -18.25
C GLU A 59 0.50 -5.52 -18.86
N GLU A 60 -0.53 -4.76 -18.50
CA GLU A 60 -0.79 -3.41 -19.04
C GLU A 60 0.08 -2.32 -18.40
N TYR A 61 0.85 -2.66 -17.34
CA TYR A 61 1.53 -1.71 -16.48
C TYR A 61 3.06 -1.90 -16.46
N ASP A 62 3.76 -0.81 -16.13
CA ASP A 62 5.22 -0.82 -15.95
C ASP A 62 5.60 -1.04 -14.48
N PHE A 63 4.77 -0.56 -13.56
CA PHE A 63 4.95 -0.68 -12.12
C PHE A 63 3.64 -1.05 -11.43
N ILE A 64 3.71 -2.01 -10.49
CA ILE A 64 2.56 -2.44 -9.68
C ILE A 64 2.89 -2.24 -8.21
N TRP A 65 2.04 -1.47 -7.51
CA TRP A 65 2.00 -1.37 -6.06
C TRP A 65 0.77 -2.10 -5.55
N SER A 66 0.95 -3.08 -4.67
CA SER A 66 -0.15 -3.79 -4.02
C SER A 66 -0.06 -3.68 -2.49
N SER A 67 -1.18 -3.37 -1.83
CA SER A 67 -1.31 -3.31 -0.37
C SER A 67 -2.50 -4.15 0.10
N PRO A 68 -2.41 -5.50 -0.02
CA PRO A 68 -3.53 -6.38 0.32
C PRO A 68 -3.97 -6.25 1.77
N PRO A 69 -5.23 -6.61 2.10
CA PRO A 69 -5.81 -6.43 3.43
C PRO A 69 -4.96 -7.05 4.55
N CYS A 70 -4.62 -6.25 5.56
CA CYS A 70 -3.77 -6.64 6.67
C CYS A 70 -4.45 -7.16 7.95
N PRO A 71 -5.79 -7.13 8.13
CA PRO A 71 -6.39 -7.41 9.45
C PRO A 71 -6.03 -8.78 10.01
N THR A 72 -5.93 -9.82 9.18
CA THR A 72 -5.66 -11.20 9.59
C THR A 72 -4.18 -11.46 9.89
N HIS A 73 -3.28 -10.56 9.49
CA HIS A 73 -1.84 -10.61 9.75
C HIS A 73 -1.43 -9.80 10.99
N SER A 74 -2.26 -8.84 11.38
CA SER A 74 -1.91 -7.80 12.35
C SER A 74 -1.68 -8.33 13.78
N LYS A 75 -0.53 -7.99 14.39
CA LYS A 75 -0.24 -8.23 15.81
C LYS A 75 -1.31 -7.64 16.73
N ILE A 76 -1.87 -6.49 16.38
CA ILE A 76 -2.91 -5.82 17.17
C ILE A 76 -4.16 -6.69 17.22
N ARG A 77 -4.62 -7.24 16.09
CA ARG A 77 -5.77 -8.13 16.07
C ARG A 77 -5.52 -9.38 16.91
N GLN A 78 -4.36 -10.01 16.76
CA GLN A 78 -4.02 -11.21 17.53
C GLN A 78 -3.96 -10.92 19.02
N MET A 79 -3.22 -9.88 19.45
CA MET A 79 -3.01 -9.62 20.87
C MET A 79 -4.23 -9.04 21.58
N VAL A 80 -4.96 -8.13 20.93
CA VAL A 80 -6.11 -7.43 21.52
C VAL A 80 -7.41 -8.18 21.26
N GLY A 81 -7.56 -8.76 20.07
CA GLY A 81 -8.74 -9.52 19.68
C GLY A 81 -8.91 -10.77 20.54
N LEU A 82 -7.86 -11.59 20.65
CA LEU A 82 -7.91 -12.80 21.47
C LEU A 82 -8.17 -12.51 22.96
N LYS A 83 -7.58 -11.44 23.51
CA LYS A 83 -7.85 -11.00 24.89
C LYS A 83 -9.30 -10.56 25.11
N LYS A 84 -10.00 -10.15 24.06
CA LYS A 84 -11.42 -9.75 24.08
C LYS A 84 -12.36 -10.86 23.61
N GLY A 85 -11.89 -12.10 23.49
CA GLY A 85 -12.69 -13.25 23.08
C GLY A 85 -12.97 -13.32 21.57
N ALA A 86 -12.19 -12.65 20.73
CA ALA A 86 -12.33 -12.81 19.29
C ALA A 86 -11.85 -14.19 18.84
N GLU A 87 -12.64 -14.83 17.97
CA GLU A 87 -12.27 -16.12 17.39
C GLU A 87 -11.00 -16.04 16.58
N PRO A 88 -10.13 -17.06 16.65
CA PRO A 88 -8.99 -17.19 15.74
C PRO A 88 -9.44 -17.24 14.28
N VAL A 89 -8.66 -16.62 13.40
CA VAL A 89 -8.90 -16.67 11.96
C VAL A 89 -7.59 -17.01 11.25
N TYR A 90 -7.69 -17.72 10.13
CA TYR A 90 -6.54 -17.97 9.29
C TYR A 90 -5.98 -16.66 8.72
N PRO A 91 -4.64 -16.53 8.56
CA PRO A 91 -4.06 -15.46 7.76
C PRO A 91 -4.60 -15.48 6.33
N ASP A 92 -4.93 -14.32 5.82
CA ASP A 92 -5.39 -14.17 4.44
C ASP A 92 -4.21 -14.43 3.49
N MET A 93 -4.23 -15.54 2.76
CA MET A 93 -3.14 -15.95 1.89
C MET A 93 -3.07 -15.15 0.59
N THR A 94 -4.03 -14.28 0.29
CA THR A 94 -4.00 -13.35 -0.86
C THR A 94 -2.69 -12.57 -0.92
N LEU A 95 -2.15 -12.15 0.23
CA LEU A 95 -0.84 -11.51 0.33
C LEU A 95 0.26 -12.34 -0.39
N TYR A 96 0.38 -13.61 -0.05
CA TYR A 96 1.44 -14.47 -0.61
C TYR A 96 1.12 -14.94 -2.03
N GLN A 97 -0.15 -15.08 -2.38
CA GLN A 97 -0.58 -15.36 -3.75
C GLN A 97 -0.14 -14.26 -4.70
N GLU A 98 -0.35 -13.00 -4.34
CA GLU A 98 0.09 -11.86 -5.15
C GLU A 98 1.61 -11.74 -5.26
N ILE A 99 2.35 -11.97 -4.17
CA ILE A 99 3.82 -11.97 -4.19
C ILE A 99 4.35 -13.04 -5.16
N ILE A 100 3.83 -14.27 -5.05
CA ILE A 100 4.24 -15.39 -5.90
C ILE A 100 3.85 -15.11 -7.36
N PHE A 101 2.63 -14.64 -7.59
CA PHE A 101 2.14 -14.31 -8.92
C PHE A 101 3.00 -13.24 -9.60
N LEU A 102 3.22 -12.10 -8.94
CA LEU A 102 4.04 -11.02 -9.48
C LEU A 102 5.49 -11.45 -9.74
N LYS A 103 6.06 -12.22 -8.83
CA LYS A 103 7.44 -12.72 -8.97
C LYS A 103 7.63 -13.59 -10.21
N HIS A 104 6.62 -14.38 -10.59
CA HIS A 104 6.75 -15.37 -11.66
C HIS A 104 6.16 -14.92 -13.00
N HIS A 105 5.18 -14.04 -13.00
CA HIS A 105 4.44 -13.67 -14.21
C HIS A 105 4.67 -12.23 -14.65
N PHE A 106 4.94 -11.31 -13.73
CA PHE A 106 5.09 -9.90 -14.09
C PHE A 106 6.54 -9.53 -14.40
N LYS A 107 6.77 -8.91 -15.56
CA LYS A 107 8.11 -8.51 -16.03
C LYS A 107 8.48 -7.09 -15.61
N GLY A 108 7.51 -6.25 -15.27
CA GLY A 108 7.73 -4.89 -14.80
C GLY A 108 8.25 -4.84 -13.35
N LYS A 109 8.33 -3.64 -12.80
CA LYS A 109 8.68 -3.45 -11.39
C LYS A 109 7.45 -3.62 -10.51
N TRP A 110 7.59 -4.31 -9.39
CA TRP A 110 6.48 -4.51 -8.48
C TRP A 110 6.91 -4.45 -7.02
N LEU A 111 5.94 -4.10 -6.19
CA LEU A 111 6.07 -4.07 -4.75
C LEU A 111 4.74 -4.50 -4.13
N VAL A 112 4.83 -5.38 -3.12
CA VAL A 112 3.71 -5.72 -2.23
C VAL A 112 4.04 -5.21 -0.84
N GLU A 113 3.09 -4.52 -0.19
CA GLU A 113 3.22 -3.95 1.14
C GLU A 113 2.25 -4.62 2.12
N ASN A 114 2.70 -4.89 3.34
CA ASN A 114 1.80 -5.27 4.43
C ASN A 114 2.39 -4.89 5.80
N VAL A 115 1.61 -5.06 6.85
CA VAL A 115 2.07 -4.86 8.22
C VAL A 115 3.09 -5.92 8.63
N VAL A 116 3.90 -5.64 9.65
CA VAL A 116 4.70 -6.67 10.31
C VAL A 116 3.76 -7.67 11.00
N PRO A 117 3.70 -8.94 10.54
CA PRO A 117 2.72 -9.90 11.02
C PRO A 117 3.07 -10.43 12.41
N TYR A 118 2.11 -11.14 13.05
CA TYR A 118 2.32 -11.78 14.34
C TYR A 118 3.13 -13.08 14.25
N TYR A 119 3.37 -13.57 13.05
CA TYR A 119 4.14 -14.78 12.73
C TYR A 119 5.38 -14.40 11.92
N GLN A 120 6.31 -15.36 11.75
CA GLN A 120 7.44 -15.18 10.84
C GLN A 120 6.92 -15.14 9.39
N PRO A 121 7.24 -14.13 8.59
CA PRO A 121 6.84 -14.08 7.18
C PRO A 121 7.29 -15.34 6.42
N LEU A 122 6.40 -15.87 5.55
CA LEU A 122 6.70 -17.07 4.76
C LEU A 122 7.70 -16.79 3.63
N ILE A 123 7.80 -15.55 3.19
CA ILE A 123 8.74 -15.05 2.19
C ILE A 123 9.50 -13.90 2.84
N GLU A 124 10.82 -13.89 2.66
CA GLU A 124 11.67 -12.82 3.17
C GLU A 124 11.28 -11.47 2.60
N ALA A 125 11.32 -10.44 3.44
CA ALA A 125 10.86 -9.08 3.12
C ALA A 125 11.79 -8.03 3.68
N THR A 126 11.87 -6.88 3.04
CA THR A 126 12.54 -5.69 3.55
C THR A 126 11.61 -4.94 4.51
N LYS A 127 12.09 -4.68 5.72
CA LYS A 127 11.35 -3.85 6.67
C LYS A 127 11.74 -2.38 6.52
N LEU A 128 10.76 -1.52 6.22
CA LEU A 128 10.91 -0.07 6.27
C LEU A 128 9.82 0.52 7.16
N SER A 129 10.22 1.29 8.16
CA SER A 129 9.31 1.83 9.17
C SER A 129 8.45 0.72 9.81
N ARG A 130 7.14 0.83 9.78
CA ARG A 130 6.19 -0.12 10.39
C ARG A 130 5.65 -1.20 9.45
N HIS A 131 6.15 -1.29 8.21
CA HIS A 131 5.67 -2.21 7.19
C HIS A 131 6.77 -3.14 6.68
N LEU A 132 6.34 -4.26 6.11
CA LEU A 132 7.14 -5.14 5.30
C LEU A 132 6.87 -4.91 3.82
N PHE A 133 7.91 -5.05 3.03
CA PHE A 133 7.86 -4.87 1.58
C PHE A 133 8.52 -6.04 0.88
N TRP A 134 7.84 -6.59 -0.09
CA TRP A 134 8.33 -7.57 -1.06
C TRP A 134 8.42 -6.89 -2.42
N SER A 135 9.57 -6.95 -3.06
CA SER A 135 9.79 -6.29 -4.36
C SER A 135 10.78 -7.05 -5.21
N ASN A 136 10.77 -6.80 -6.52
CA ASN A 136 11.79 -7.29 -7.45
C ASN A 136 12.90 -6.25 -7.72
N PHE A 137 13.01 -5.25 -6.88
CA PHE A 137 14.11 -4.27 -6.87
C PHE A 137 14.59 -4.06 -5.42
N GLU A 138 15.81 -3.60 -5.29
CA GLU A 138 16.42 -3.39 -3.99
C GLU A 138 15.82 -2.14 -3.32
N LEU A 139 15.46 -2.28 -2.04
CA LEU A 139 15.04 -1.18 -1.19
C LEU A 139 16.15 -0.89 -0.19
N GLN A 140 16.84 0.23 -0.37
CA GLN A 140 17.91 0.64 0.55
C GLN A 140 17.31 1.01 1.92
N PRO A 141 18.02 0.69 3.02
CA PRO A 141 17.59 1.14 4.34
C PRO A 141 17.49 2.66 4.41
N GLN A 142 16.38 3.15 4.92
CA GLN A 142 16.19 4.58 5.21
C GLN A 142 15.31 4.74 6.43
N ASP A 143 15.68 5.68 7.29
CA ASP A 143 14.90 6.05 8.46
C ASP A 143 13.79 7.03 8.08
N PHE A 144 12.59 6.74 8.54
CA PHE A 144 11.43 7.61 8.44
C PHE A 144 10.92 7.97 9.84
N PRO A 145 10.37 9.18 10.05
CA PRO A 145 9.76 9.54 11.31
C PRO A 145 8.72 8.52 11.74
N GLU A 146 8.96 7.82 12.83
CA GLU A 146 8.00 6.87 13.39
C GLU A 146 6.98 7.61 14.25
N VAL A 147 5.77 7.75 13.75
CA VAL A 147 4.63 8.05 14.61
C VAL A 147 4.12 6.75 15.20
N LYS A 148 4.15 6.64 16.52
CA LYS A 148 3.50 5.52 17.23
C LYS A 148 1.98 5.59 16.97
N ILE A 149 1.53 4.90 15.95
CA ILE A 149 0.10 4.81 15.62
C ILE A 149 -0.57 3.93 16.67
N ARG A 150 -1.37 4.58 17.53
CA ARG A 150 -2.14 3.95 18.60
C ARG A 150 -3.63 4.03 18.29
N TRP A 151 -4.42 3.20 18.95
CA TRP A 151 -5.88 3.30 18.91
C TRP A 151 -6.41 4.66 19.40
N SER A 152 -5.66 5.31 20.29
CA SER A 152 -6.00 6.60 20.91
C SER A 152 -5.64 7.82 20.07
N ASN A 153 -4.94 7.68 18.93
CA ASN A 153 -4.63 8.84 18.09
C ASN A 153 -5.90 9.55 17.66
N LYS A 154 -5.89 10.89 17.76
CA LYS A 154 -6.94 11.73 17.19
C LYS A 154 -6.85 11.70 15.67
N ILE A 155 -7.97 11.91 14.98
CA ILE A 155 -8.00 12.01 13.52
C ILE A 155 -7.05 13.12 13.05
N SER A 156 -7.06 14.28 13.72
CA SER A 156 -6.17 15.41 13.42
C SER A 156 -4.67 15.07 13.47
N ASP A 157 -4.25 14.20 14.40
CA ASP A 157 -2.85 13.81 14.51
C ASP A 157 -2.42 12.97 13.32
N LEU A 158 -3.30 12.04 12.89
CA LEU A 158 -3.06 11.19 11.73
C LEU A 158 -3.13 12.00 10.43
N GLU A 159 -4.07 12.93 10.30
CA GLU A 159 -4.15 13.86 9.18
C GLU A 159 -2.87 14.71 9.05
N ASN A 160 -2.39 15.25 10.16
CA ASN A 160 -1.16 16.04 10.19
C ASN A 160 0.08 15.20 9.84
N TYR A 161 0.12 13.94 10.28
CA TYR A 161 1.21 13.03 9.94
C TYR A 161 1.25 12.71 8.44
N HIS A 162 0.11 12.35 7.87
CA HIS A 162 0.02 12.02 6.44
C HIS A 162 -0.11 13.26 5.55
N LYS A 163 -0.41 14.44 6.12
CA LYS A 163 -0.82 15.65 5.39
C LYS A 163 -2.02 15.37 4.46
N ILE A 164 -2.92 14.47 4.88
CA ILE A 164 -4.15 14.08 4.18
C ILE A 164 -5.32 14.40 5.11
N TYR A 165 -6.23 15.27 4.68
CA TYR A 165 -7.31 15.80 5.50
C TYR A 165 -8.65 15.27 5.02
N ILE A 166 -9.28 14.41 5.84
CA ILE A 166 -10.56 13.75 5.54
C ILE A 166 -11.64 14.02 6.60
N ALA A 167 -11.35 14.88 7.61
CA ALA A 167 -12.27 15.18 8.69
C ALA A 167 -13.64 15.63 8.16
N ASN A 168 -13.67 16.43 7.09
CA ASN A 168 -14.88 16.96 6.48
C ASN A 168 -15.54 16.05 5.44
N THR A 169 -14.99 14.86 5.17
CA THR A 169 -15.61 13.88 4.26
C THR A 169 -16.75 13.12 4.95
N LYS A 170 -17.61 12.46 4.17
CA LYS A 170 -18.68 11.59 4.69
C LYS A 170 -18.21 10.15 5.00
N LEU A 171 -16.90 9.88 4.96
CA LEU A 171 -16.34 8.55 5.22
C LEU A 171 -16.68 8.08 6.64
N LYS A 172 -17.02 6.81 6.76
CA LYS A 172 -17.05 6.09 8.03
C LYS A 172 -15.62 5.65 8.39
N ASP A 173 -15.38 5.37 9.67
CA ASP A 173 -14.09 4.82 10.16
C ASP A 173 -12.83 5.58 9.71
N LYS A 174 -12.90 6.90 9.59
CA LYS A 174 -11.80 7.79 9.17
C LYS A 174 -10.48 7.48 9.86
N ARG A 175 -10.52 7.16 11.17
CA ARG A 175 -9.33 6.80 11.93
C ARG A 175 -8.67 5.54 11.38
N GLN A 176 -9.45 4.51 11.03
CA GLN A 176 -8.93 3.27 10.46
C GLN A 176 -8.35 3.52 9.07
N ILE A 177 -9.04 4.30 8.24
CA ILE A 177 -8.59 4.68 6.90
C ILE A 177 -7.22 5.37 6.97
N LEU A 178 -7.07 6.38 7.83
CA LEU A 178 -5.79 7.08 8.02
C LEU A 178 -4.69 6.17 8.61
N ARG A 179 -5.04 5.24 9.47
CA ARG A 179 -4.07 4.28 10.02
C ARG A 179 -3.56 3.27 8.99
N ASN A 180 -4.37 2.95 8.00
CA ASN A 180 -4.01 2.06 6.89
C ASN A 180 -3.19 2.79 5.81
N CYS A 181 -3.14 4.13 5.83
CA CYS A 181 -2.34 4.87 4.86
C CYS A 181 -0.85 4.58 5.01
N VAL A 182 -0.18 4.33 3.92
CA VAL A 182 1.27 4.40 3.82
C VAL A 182 1.71 5.86 4.01
N TYR A 183 2.80 6.07 4.73
CA TYR A 183 3.36 7.41 4.92
C TYR A 183 3.82 7.99 3.57
N PRO A 184 3.33 9.18 3.16
CA PRO A 184 3.58 9.70 1.82
C PRO A 184 5.06 9.81 1.41
N PRO A 185 5.99 10.29 2.27
CA PRO A 185 7.41 10.30 1.94
C PRO A 185 7.98 8.90 1.71
N LEU A 186 7.51 7.87 2.44
CA LEU A 186 7.90 6.48 2.21
C LEU A 186 7.37 5.98 0.85
N GLY A 187 6.12 6.31 0.50
CA GLY A 187 5.55 5.98 -0.82
C GLY A 187 6.35 6.58 -1.96
N LYS A 188 6.77 7.86 -1.84
CA LYS A 188 7.64 8.54 -2.81
C LYS A 188 9.00 7.85 -2.91
N TYR A 189 9.67 7.64 -1.77
CA TYR A 189 10.98 7.01 -1.71
C TYR A 189 11.01 5.65 -2.41
N ILE A 190 10.03 4.80 -2.16
CA ILE A 190 9.94 3.48 -2.78
C ILE A 190 9.78 3.57 -4.29
N LEU A 191 8.92 4.48 -4.78
CA LEU A 191 8.76 4.69 -6.22
C LEU A 191 10.07 5.16 -6.86
N GLU A 192 10.80 6.07 -6.24
CA GLU A 192 12.09 6.56 -6.71
C GLU A 192 13.14 5.43 -6.75
N GLN A 193 13.16 4.52 -5.76
CA GLN A 193 14.05 3.35 -5.80
C GLN A 193 13.72 2.43 -6.98
N SER A 194 12.45 2.28 -7.34
CA SER A 194 12.08 1.47 -8.50
C SER A 194 12.56 2.06 -9.84
N LEU A 195 12.77 3.37 -9.89
CA LEU A 195 13.20 4.11 -11.08
C LEU A 195 14.74 4.18 -11.21
N SER A 196 15.46 4.16 -10.09
CA SER A 196 16.93 4.37 -10.09
C SER A 196 17.69 3.34 -10.94
N TRP A 197 17.17 2.14 -11.11
CA TRP A 197 17.73 1.10 -11.97
C TRP A 197 17.58 1.39 -13.46
N PHE A 198 16.61 2.19 -13.89
CA PHE A 198 16.47 2.59 -15.29
C PHE A 198 17.59 3.53 -15.74
N TYR A 199 18.07 4.43 -14.87
CA TYR A 199 19.14 5.37 -15.20
C TYR A 199 20.51 4.70 -15.30
N LEU A 200 20.79 3.64 -14.55
CA LEU A 200 22.05 2.89 -14.65
C LEU A 200 22.15 2.10 -15.96
N PHE A 201 21.03 1.60 -16.50
CA PHE A 201 21.01 0.86 -17.77
C PHE A 201 21.20 1.77 -19.00
N ILE A 202 20.75 3.03 -18.94
CA ILE A 202 20.90 4.00 -20.03
C ILE A 202 22.31 4.60 -20.08
N LEU A 203 23.02 4.63 -18.95
CA LEU A 203 24.38 5.16 -18.89
C LEU A 203 25.48 4.12 -19.19
N CYS A 204 25.13 2.83 -19.26
CA CYS A 204 26.06 1.73 -19.55
C CYS A 204 25.91 1.15 -20.98
N ASN A 205 25.07 1.70 -21.82
CA ASN A 205 24.94 1.42 -23.25
C ASN A 205 25.16 2.69 -24.06
#